data_599300be20e01ad3fe7e29bc02a12162
#
_entry.id   599300be20e01ad3fe7e29bc02a12162
#
_cell.length_a   1.000
_cell.length_b   1.000
_cell.length_c   1.000
_cell.angle_alpha   90.00
_cell.angle_beta   90.00
_cell.angle_gamma   90.00
#
_symmetry.space_group_name_H-M   'P 1'
#
loop_
_entity.id
_entity.type
_entity.pdbx_description
1 polymer ?
#
loop_
_entity_poly.entity_id
_entity_poly.type
_entity_poly.pdbx_seq_one_letter_code
_entity_poly.pdbx_strand_id
1 'polypeptide(L)'
;MKNLLLAALLALVALNFTACSADDDDATIILGNWKGVSQYEGVARNSAVEFTISDKAYVGLGTDGVDKLTDFWEYTPGTNTWRRVADFPGVGRYLAVAFAANGKGYVGTGYDGVNKLADFWEYDPTANQWTRKADFGGSARYSAVALAINDKGYVGTGFDGNAKKDFWQYDPLTDTWTVKPSFGGNKRLGASAFAIGNVGYLMLGSNNGTYETDMWSYDPATELWTQHRDLVLHDDDDDAKDYNFSAVPRQNAASFVVGGKGYVAGGTNSGNLSSCWEYNPATDIWAQKTDFEGTARAYAVGFGLGDRGYVALGLNGTTRLDDTWQLAPDKESE
;
A
#
# COMPACT_ATOMS: atom_id res chain seq x y z
N MET A 1 -37.02 -3.66 93.13
CA MET A 1 -38.33 -3.16 92.80
C MET A 1 -38.31 -2.85 91.33
N LYS A 2 -39.05 -3.53 90.58
CA LYS A 2 -39.42 -3.51 89.16
C LYS A 2 -38.39 -3.04 88.14
N ASN A 3 -37.78 -4.02 87.50
CA ASN A 3 -36.98 -3.91 86.24
C ASN A 3 -37.94 -3.87 85.07
N LEU A 4 -37.72 -2.91 84.20
CA LEU A 4 -38.40 -2.90 82.88
C LEU A 4 -37.31 -3.17 81.83
N LEU A 5 -37.40 -4.32 81.19
CA LEU A 5 -36.62 -4.66 80.02
C LEU A 5 -37.21 -4.02 78.78
N LEU A 6 -36.41 -3.24 78.04
CA LEU A 6 -36.81 -2.67 76.78
C LEU A 6 -36.00 -3.52 75.68
N ALA A 7 -36.76 -4.30 74.93
CA ALA A 7 -36.26 -5.04 73.82
C ALA A 7 -36.19 -4.12 72.59
N ALA A 8 -35.03 -3.87 72.10
CA ALA A 8 -34.80 -3.17 70.84
C ALA A 8 -34.75 -4.17 69.67
N LEU A 9 -35.73 -4.06 68.78
CA LEU A 9 -35.84 -4.86 67.55
C LEU A 9 -34.96 -4.18 66.48
N LEU A 10 -33.81 -4.79 66.16
CA LEU A 10 -32.99 -4.37 65.03
C LEU A 10 -33.58 -4.98 63.74
N ALA A 11 -34.18 -4.15 62.90
CA ALA A 11 -34.54 -4.52 61.55
C ALA A 11 -33.32 -4.41 60.65
N LEU A 12 -32.77 -5.55 60.19
CA LEU A 12 -31.72 -5.63 59.17
C LEU A 12 -32.38 -5.39 57.80
N VAL A 13 -32.15 -4.22 57.23
CA VAL A 13 -32.49 -3.96 55.84
C VAL A 13 -31.31 -4.47 55.00
N ALA A 14 -31.49 -5.61 54.35
CA ALA A 14 -30.52 -6.09 53.34
C ALA A 14 -30.73 -5.24 52.06
N LEU A 15 -29.81 -4.30 51.83
CA LEU A 15 -29.65 -3.64 50.51
C LEU A 15 -29.02 -4.65 49.55
N ASN A 16 -29.79 -5.21 48.66
CA ASN A 16 -29.28 -5.89 47.48
C ASN A 16 -28.72 -4.83 46.53
N PHE A 17 -27.40 -4.66 46.54
CA PHE A 17 -26.71 -4.01 45.44
C PHE A 17 -26.68 -5.02 44.30
N THR A 18 -27.59 -4.89 43.33
CA THR A 18 -27.38 -5.42 41.98
C THR A 18 -26.27 -4.59 41.38
N ALA A 19 -25.03 -5.10 41.40
CA ALA A 19 -24.00 -4.61 40.52
C ALA A 19 -24.48 -4.92 39.10
N CYS A 20 -24.95 -3.90 38.38
CA CYS A 20 -24.90 -3.93 36.94
C CYS A 20 -23.40 -3.99 36.61
N SER A 21 -22.91 -5.15 36.18
CA SER A 21 -21.74 -5.21 35.31
C SER A 21 -22.18 -4.52 34.01
N ALA A 22 -21.82 -3.26 33.85
CA ALA A 22 -21.71 -2.69 32.55
C ALA A 22 -20.58 -3.50 31.91
N ASP A 23 -20.92 -4.45 31.05
CA ASP A 23 -20.04 -4.86 29.98
C ASP A 23 -19.91 -3.60 29.13
N ASP A 24 -18.90 -2.78 29.44
CA ASP A 24 -18.37 -1.84 28.49
C ASP A 24 -17.77 -2.68 27.35
N ASP A 25 -18.63 -3.12 26.44
CA ASP A 25 -18.24 -3.40 25.07
C ASP A 25 -17.78 -2.04 24.51
N ASP A 26 -16.51 -1.72 24.79
CA ASP A 26 -15.82 -0.60 24.17
C ASP A 26 -15.62 -1.01 22.69
N ALA A 27 -16.71 -0.82 21.93
CA ALA A 27 -16.71 -1.12 20.50
C ALA A 27 -15.59 -0.27 19.88
N THR A 28 -14.49 -0.91 19.53
CA THR A 28 -13.36 -0.25 18.88
C THR A 28 -13.88 0.44 17.63
N ILE A 29 -13.92 1.78 17.65
CA ILE A 29 -14.37 2.58 16.50
C ILE A 29 -13.31 2.39 15.40
N ILE A 30 -13.74 1.74 14.31
CA ILE A 30 -12.91 1.58 13.12
C ILE A 30 -13.02 2.88 12.31
N LEU A 31 -11.91 3.62 12.25
CA LEU A 31 -11.83 4.88 11.51
C LEU A 31 -11.48 4.64 10.04
N GLY A 32 -11.91 5.55 9.21
CA GLY A 32 -11.67 5.63 7.77
C GLY A 32 -12.97 5.94 7.03
N ASN A 33 -13.00 7.06 6.33
CA ASN A 33 -14.14 7.43 5.48
C ASN A 33 -13.69 7.41 4.03
N TRP A 34 -14.30 6.55 3.23
CA TRP A 34 -14.07 6.44 1.80
C TRP A 34 -15.11 7.27 1.04
N LYS A 35 -14.69 7.94 0.00
CA LYS A 35 -15.55 8.73 -0.87
C LYS A 35 -15.15 8.56 -2.31
N GLY A 36 -16.11 8.23 -3.18
CA GLY A 36 -15.92 8.29 -4.63
C GLY A 36 -15.62 9.73 -5.07
N VAL A 37 -14.59 9.90 -5.87
CA VAL A 37 -14.19 11.19 -6.46
C VAL A 37 -14.25 11.11 -7.99
N SER A 38 -13.63 12.05 -8.71
CA SER A 38 -13.65 12.06 -10.18
C SER A 38 -13.19 10.74 -10.78
N GLN A 39 -13.94 10.22 -11.73
CA GLN A 39 -13.52 9.06 -12.51
C GLN A 39 -12.25 9.37 -13.30
N TYR A 40 -11.44 8.34 -13.50
CA TYR A 40 -10.29 8.41 -14.38
C TYR A 40 -10.75 8.62 -15.83
N GLU A 41 -10.20 9.62 -16.48
CA GLU A 41 -10.63 10.03 -17.83
C GLU A 41 -10.11 9.11 -18.96
N GLY A 42 -9.16 8.22 -18.64
CA GLY A 42 -8.64 7.22 -19.58
C GLY A 42 -9.48 5.96 -19.59
N VAL A 43 -9.04 4.96 -20.37
CA VAL A 43 -9.70 3.66 -20.46
C VAL A 43 -9.57 2.91 -19.12
N ALA A 44 -10.66 2.24 -18.69
CA ALA A 44 -10.67 1.36 -17.53
C ALA A 44 -9.56 0.30 -17.62
N ARG A 45 -8.74 0.17 -16.60
CA ARG A 45 -7.50 -0.62 -16.65
C ARG A 45 -7.09 -1.20 -15.31
N ASN A 46 -6.17 -2.14 -15.36
CA ASN A 46 -5.48 -2.67 -14.18
C ASN A 46 -3.97 -2.71 -14.41
N SER A 47 -3.22 -2.94 -13.35
CA SER A 47 -1.74 -3.04 -13.39
C SER A 47 -1.06 -1.81 -14.00
N ALA A 48 -1.68 -0.64 -13.81
CA ALA A 48 -1.09 0.66 -14.10
C ALA A 48 0.03 0.97 -13.12
N VAL A 49 0.79 2.02 -13.40
CA VAL A 49 1.78 2.60 -12.49
C VAL A 49 1.30 3.96 -12.01
N GLU A 50 1.82 4.38 -10.86
CA GLU A 50 1.59 5.70 -10.30
C GLU A 50 2.89 6.30 -9.72
N PHE A 51 2.97 7.60 -9.68
CA PHE A 51 3.92 8.37 -8.89
C PHE A 51 3.32 9.73 -8.52
N THR A 52 3.74 10.28 -7.39
CA THR A 52 3.27 11.60 -6.93
C THR A 52 4.40 12.63 -6.97
N ILE A 53 4.10 13.80 -7.51
CA ILE A 53 5.01 14.95 -7.53
C ILE A 53 4.27 16.14 -6.96
N SER A 54 4.80 16.74 -5.88
CA SER A 54 4.16 17.82 -5.14
C SER A 54 2.75 17.44 -4.67
N ASP A 55 1.73 18.10 -5.15
CA ASP A 55 0.32 17.88 -4.79
C ASP A 55 -0.49 17.15 -5.88
N LYS A 56 0.18 16.43 -6.79
CA LYS A 56 -0.44 15.77 -7.93
C LYS A 56 -0.01 14.30 -8.03
N ALA A 57 -0.93 13.46 -8.48
CA ALA A 57 -0.62 12.09 -8.87
C ALA A 57 -0.60 11.94 -10.39
N TYR A 58 0.30 11.11 -10.86
CA TYR A 58 0.45 10.74 -12.28
C TYR A 58 0.22 9.25 -12.41
N VAL A 59 -0.73 8.86 -13.26
CA VAL A 59 -1.14 7.47 -13.44
C VAL A 59 -1.16 7.13 -14.91
N GLY A 60 -0.61 5.98 -15.29
CA GLY A 60 -0.59 5.56 -16.69
C GLY A 60 -0.20 4.11 -16.89
N LEU A 61 -0.04 3.73 -18.14
CA LEU A 61 0.26 2.34 -18.54
C LEU A 61 -0.86 1.36 -18.11
N GLY A 62 -0.50 0.09 -17.90
CA GLY A 62 -1.46 -0.95 -17.56
C GLY A 62 -2.10 -1.59 -18.79
N THR A 63 -3.19 -2.31 -18.58
CA THR A 63 -3.91 -3.01 -19.65
C THR A 63 -5.43 -2.92 -19.44
N ASP A 64 -6.16 -2.77 -20.54
CA ASP A 64 -7.62 -2.91 -20.57
C ASP A 64 -8.08 -4.37 -20.76
N GLY A 65 -7.09 -5.30 -20.87
CA GLY A 65 -7.27 -6.72 -21.08
C GLY A 65 -7.04 -7.14 -22.53
N VAL A 66 -6.95 -6.21 -23.45
CA VAL A 66 -6.59 -6.40 -24.86
C VAL A 66 -5.28 -5.70 -25.14
N ASP A 67 -5.29 -4.37 -24.96
CA ASP A 67 -4.15 -3.52 -25.25
C ASP A 67 -3.27 -3.26 -24.01
N LYS A 68 -2.00 -2.99 -24.27
CA LYS A 68 -1.04 -2.47 -23.29
C LYS A 68 -0.90 -0.99 -23.55
N LEU A 69 -1.32 -0.20 -22.58
CA LEU A 69 -1.58 1.22 -22.72
C LEU A 69 -0.30 2.04 -22.54
N THR A 70 -0.26 3.24 -23.12
CA THR A 70 0.86 4.17 -23.03
C THR A 70 0.45 5.55 -22.54
N ASP A 71 -0.84 5.83 -22.46
CA ASP A 71 -1.35 7.12 -21.99
C ASP A 71 -1.04 7.35 -20.52
N PHE A 72 -0.81 8.63 -20.17
CA PHE A 72 -0.61 9.10 -18.80
C PHE A 72 -1.53 10.26 -18.48
N TRP A 73 -1.94 10.32 -17.21
CA TRP A 73 -2.90 11.29 -16.70
C TRP A 73 -2.44 11.85 -15.37
N GLU A 74 -2.63 13.14 -15.20
CA GLU A 74 -2.38 13.88 -13.97
C GLU A 74 -3.70 14.09 -13.21
N TYR A 75 -3.73 13.73 -11.94
CA TYR A 75 -4.83 14.00 -11.02
C TYR A 75 -4.49 15.18 -10.12
N THR A 76 -5.39 16.17 -10.05
CA THR A 76 -5.28 17.33 -9.17
C THR A 76 -6.41 17.30 -8.14
N PRO A 77 -6.12 17.00 -6.86
CA PRO A 77 -7.16 16.83 -5.85
C PRO A 77 -7.92 18.13 -5.56
N GLY A 78 -7.27 19.30 -5.63
CA GLY A 78 -7.90 20.59 -5.36
C GLY A 78 -9.03 20.94 -6.33
N THR A 79 -8.98 20.45 -7.56
CA THR A 79 -10.04 20.61 -8.57
C THR A 79 -10.83 19.32 -8.79
N ASN A 80 -10.37 18.21 -8.23
CA ASN A 80 -10.93 16.87 -8.43
C ASN A 80 -11.05 16.53 -9.93
N THR A 81 -9.96 16.70 -10.69
CA THR A 81 -9.94 16.49 -12.14
C THR A 81 -8.74 15.68 -12.58
N TRP A 82 -8.94 14.89 -13.63
CA TRP A 82 -7.90 14.22 -14.39
C TRP A 82 -7.58 15.02 -15.65
N ARG A 83 -6.32 15.08 -16.03
CA ARG A 83 -5.85 15.74 -17.25
C ARG A 83 -4.82 14.86 -17.95
N ARG A 84 -5.01 14.58 -19.23
CA ARG A 84 -4.01 13.85 -20.02
C ARG A 84 -2.71 14.65 -20.12
N VAL A 85 -1.59 13.97 -19.91
CA VAL A 85 -0.24 14.50 -20.09
C VAL A 85 0.45 13.73 -21.23
N ALA A 86 1.75 14.00 -21.47
CA ALA A 86 2.48 13.32 -22.54
C ALA A 86 2.43 11.81 -22.38
N ASP A 87 2.07 11.12 -23.43
CA ASP A 87 2.06 9.67 -23.48
C ASP A 87 3.47 9.11 -23.30
N PHE A 88 3.54 7.96 -22.65
CA PHE A 88 4.81 7.23 -22.47
C PHE A 88 5.37 6.78 -23.81
N PRO A 89 6.62 7.12 -24.16
CA PRO A 89 7.17 6.87 -25.50
C PRO A 89 7.72 5.45 -25.70
N GLY A 90 7.83 4.67 -24.61
CA GLY A 90 8.23 3.27 -24.69
C GLY A 90 7.11 2.33 -25.12
N VAL A 91 7.38 1.05 -25.13
CA VAL A 91 6.37 0.03 -25.46
C VAL A 91 5.29 0.01 -24.38
N GLY A 92 4.00 -0.09 -24.77
CA GLY A 92 2.88 -0.27 -23.87
C GLY A 92 3.07 -1.50 -22.99
N ARG A 93 2.82 -1.36 -21.69
CA ARG A 93 3.16 -2.37 -20.69
C ARG A 93 2.27 -2.33 -19.46
N TYR A 94 2.31 -3.38 -18.68
CA TYR A 94 1.64 -3.51 -17.39
C TYR A 94 2.57 -4.15 -16.35
N LEU A 95 2.22 -4.06 -15.05
CA LEU A 95 3.05 -4.56 -13.95
C LEU A 95 4.47 -3.97 -13.97
N ALA A 96 4.60 -2.74 -14.46
CA ALA A 96 5.82 -1.94 -14.41
C ALA A 96 6.02 -1.36 -13.01
N VAL A 97 7.13 -0.68 -12.78
CA VAL A 97 7.39 0.09 -11.57
C VAL A 97 7.42 1.58 -11.88
N ALA A 98 7.07 2.39 -10.85
CA ALA A 98 7.26 3.82 -10.90
C ALA A 98 7.63 4.39 -9.52
N PHE A 99 8.28 5.54 -9.52
CA PHE A 99 8.57 6.34 -8.33
C PHE A 99 8.83 7.81 -8.73
N ALA A 100 8.80 8.72 -7.76
CA ALA A 100 9.21 10.10 -7.97
C ALA A 100 10.48 10.44 -7.19
N ALA A 101 11.39 11.18 -7.81
CA ALA A 101 12.61 11.69 -7.20
C ALA A 101 13.01 13.02 -7.87
N ASN A 102 13.56 13.99 -7.11
CA ASN A 102 13.99 15.29 -7.62
C ASN A 102 12.90 16.03 -8.44
N GLY A 103 11.64 15.90 -8.04
CA GLY A 103 10.51 16.55 -8.73
C GLY A 103 10.17 15.97 -10.11
N LYS A 104 10.66 14.76 -10.43
CA LYS A 104 10.41 14.04 -11.66
C LYS A 104 9.87 12.64 -11.39
N GLY A 105 9.10 12.10 -12.35
CA GLY A 105 8.60 10.74 -12.31
C GLY A 105 9.53 9.79 -13.06
N TYR A 106 9.67 8.57 -12.57
CA TYR A 106 10.47 7.52 -13.20
C TYR A 106 9.64 6.27 -13.39
N VAL A 107 9.71 5.67 -14.58
CA VAL A 107 8.93 4.49 -14.96
C VAL A 107 9.83 3.51 -15.70
N GLY A 108 9.74 2.23 -15.35
CA GLY A 108 10.51 1.20 -16.06
C GLY A 108 10.06 -0.21 -15.74
N THR A 109 10.78 -1.18 -16.27
CA THR A 109 10.46 -2.61 -16.16
C THR A 109 9.08 -2.95 -16.72
N GLY A 110 8.44 -4.04 -16.26
CA GLY A 110 7.10 -4.42 -16.68
C GLY A 110 7.08 -5.50 -17.77
N TYR A 111 5.89 -5.73 -18.32
CA TYR A 111 5.64 -6.78 -19.31
C TYR A 111 4.77 -6.24 -20.45
N ASP A 112 5.18 -6.45 -21.69
CA ASP A 112 4.46 -6.01 -22.90
C ASP A 112 3.43 -7.04 -23.41
N GLY A 113 3.34 -8.18 -22.73
CA GLY A 113 2.52 -9.32 -23.13
C GLY A 113 3.34 -10.43 -23.81
N VAL A 114 4.60 -10.16 -24.16
CA VAL A 114 5.55 -11.12 -24.76
C VAL A 114 6.87 -11.10 -23.99
N ASN A 115 7.43 -9.91 -23.77
CA ASN A 115 8.75 -9.70 -23.19
C ASN A 115 8.67 -9.02 -21.82
N LYS A 116 9.55 -9.42 -20.93
CA LYS A 116 9.89 -8.65 -19.72
C LYS A 116 10.81 -7.51 -20.13
N LEU A 117 10.60 -6.35 -19.54
CA LEU A 117 11.27 -5.12 -19.93
C LEU A 117 12.25 -4.65 -18.84
N ALA A 118 13.28 -3.90 -19.27
CA ALA A 118 14.27 -3.30 -18.38
C ALA A 118 14.51 -1.82 -18.69
N ASP A 119 13.95 -1.30 -19.79
CA ASP A 119 14.09 0.11 -20.12
C ASP A 119 13.50 1.01 -19.04
N PHE A 120 14.11 2.20 -18.86
CA PHE A 120 13.73 3.15 -17.84
C PHE A 120 13.59 4.56 -18.43
N TRP A 121 12.65 5.34 -17.91
CA TRP A 121 12.26 6.64 -18.45
C TRP A 121 11.98 7.64 -17.35
N GLU A 122 12.37 8.88 -17.56
CA GLU A 122 12.14 10.03 -16.71
C GLU A 122 11.03 10.91 -17.32
N TYR A 123 10.04 11.31 -16.53
CA TYR A 123 9.04 12.29 -16.88
C TYR A 123 9.31 13.62 -16.17
N ASP A 124 9.42 14.68 -16.94
CA ASP A 124 9.51 16.05 -16.46
C ASP A 124 8.13 16.72 -16.55
N PRO A 125 7.45 16.99 -15.42
CA PRO A 125 6.12 17.59 -15.44
C PRO A 125 6.12 19.05 -15.91
N THR A 126 7.24 19.76 -15.78
CA THR A 126 7.38 21.14 -16.23
C THR A 126 7.45 21.22 -17.75
N ALA A 127 8.24 20.35 -18.36
CA ALA A 127 8.37 20.26 -19.81
C ALA A 127 7.25 19.43 -20.46
N ASN A 128 6.52 18.64 -19.67
CA ASN A 128 5.57 17.61 -20.12
C ASN A 128 6.22 16.66 -21.15
N GLN A 129 7.39 16.13 -20.81
CA GLN A 129 8.21 15.32 -21.71
C GLN A 129 8.84 14.11 -20.99
N TRP A 130 9.02 13.05 -21.76
CA TRP A 130 9.74 11.85 -21.34
C TRP A 130 11.15 11.82 -21.92
N THR A 131 12.10 11.37 -21.13
CA THR A 131 13.50 11.15 -21.53
C THR A 131 13.94 9.73 -21.16
N ARG A 132 14.55 9.02 -22.09
CA ARG A 132 15.12 7.70 -21.80
C ARG A 132 16.30 7.83 -20.86
N LYS A 133 16.38 6.92 -19.89
CA LYS A 133 17.45 6.82 -18.90
C LYS A 133 18.17 5.48 -19.02
N ALA A 134 19.20 5.27 -18.21
CA ALA A 134 19.88 4.00 -18.12
C ALA A 134 18.89 2.87 -17.79
N ASP A 135 18.97 1.79 -18.55
CA ASP A 135 18.14 0.61 -18.31
C ASP A 135 18.35 0.07 -16.89
N PHE A 136 17.31 -0.53 -16.33
CA PHE A 136 17.36 -1.13 -15.00
C PHE A 136 18.57 -2.05 -14.83
N GLY A 137 19.33 -1.86 -13.77
CA GLY A 137 20.60 -2.57 -13.53
C GLY A 137 20.45 -4.07 -13.27
N GLY A 138 19.24 -4.54 -12.89
CA GLY A 138 18.93 -5.95 -12.73
C GLY A 138 18.37 -6.59 -14.00
N SER A 139 17.90 -7.84 -13.88
CA SER A 139 17.23 -8.53 -15.00
C SER A 139 15.90 -7.89 -15.36
N ALA A 140 15.54 -7.90 -16.65
CA ALA A 140 14.21 -7.51 -17.14
C ALA A 140 13.11 -8.28 -16.39
N ARG A 141 12.13 -7.58 -15.84
CA ARG A 141 11.14 -8.15 -14.91
C ARG A 141 9.81 -7.39 -14.87
N TYR A 142 8.81 -7.99 -14.25
CA TYR A 142 7.53 -7.38 -13.93
C TYR A 142 7.10 -7.70 -12.48
N SER A 143 6.04 -7.07 -11.99
CA SER A 143 5.53 -7.23 -10.61
C SER A 143 6.61 -7.01 -9.53
N ALA A 144 7.58 -6.17 -9.81
CA ALA A 144 8.54 -5.66 -8.84
C ALA A 144 7.90 -4.57 -7.99
N VAL A 145 8.55 -4.21 -6.90
CA VAL A 145 8.22 -3.00 -6.14
C VAL A 145 9.18 -1.88 -6.48
N ALA A 146 8.70 -0.63 -6.34
CA ALA A 146 9.54 0.55 -6.33
C ALA A 146 9.13 1.50 -5.22
N LEU A 147 10.09 2.27 -4.73
CA LEU A 147 9.88 3.36 -3.78
C LEU A 147 11.00 4.40 -3.94
N ALA A 148 10.79 5.59 -3.40
CA ALA A 148 11.82 6.63 -3.38
C ALA A 148 12.17 6.99 -1.94
N ILE A 149 13.46 7.15 -1.65
CA ILE A 149 13.99 7.62 -0.37
C ILE A 149 15.12 8.62 -0.66
N ASN A 150 15.04 9.82 -0.09
CA ASN A 150 16.07 10.85 -0.23
C ASN A 150 16.45 11.11 -1.71
N ASP A 151 15.45 11.33 -2.55
CA ASP A 151 15.58 11.60 -3.98
C ASP A 151 16.35 10.52 -4.77
N LYS A 152 16.37 9.29 -4.28
CA LYS A 152 16.86 8.11 -4.99
C LYS A 152 15.73 7.11 -5.15
N GLY A 153 15.68 6.46 -6.32
CA GLY A 153 14.75 5.38 -6.57
C GLY A 153 15.31 4.05 -6.09
N TYR A 154 14.43 3.16 -5.64
CA TYR A 154 14.78 1.80 -5.27
C TYR A 154 13.81 0.84 -5.96
N VAL A 155 14.34 -0.22 -6.56
CA VAL A 155 13.56 -1.28 -7.22
C VAL A 155 14.03 -2.63 -6.74
N GLY A 156 13.09 -3.50 -6.39
CA GLY A 156 13.41 -4.85 -5.93
C GLY A 156 12.28 -5.84 -6.15
N THR A 157 12.53 -7.10 -5.86
CA THR A 157 11.57 -8.20 -6.03
C THR A 157 11.12 -8.41 -7.48
N GLY A 158 9.91 -8.96 -7.68
CA GLY A 158 9.35 -9.16 -9.01
C GLY A 158 9.71 -10.50 -9.63
N PHE A 159 9.47 -10.63 -10.94
CA PHE A 159 9.58 -11.90 -11.67
C PHE A 159 10.28 -11.73 -13.02
N ASP A 160 11.38 -12.48 -13.23
CA ASP A 160 12.12 -12.56 -14.50
C ASP A 160 12.04 -13.93 -15.19
N GLY A 161 11.22 -14.82 -14.66
CA GLY A 161 11.16 -16.25 -14.90
C GLY A 161 11.25 -16.98 -13.56
N ASN A 162 11.78 -16.30 -12.54
CA ASN A 162 11.77 -16.70 -11.13
C ASN A 162 11.47 -15.48 -10.27
N ALA A 163 10.80 -15.68 -9.14
CA ALA A 163 10.63 -14.61 -8.17
C ALA A 163 11.98 -14.10 -7.66
N LYS A 164 12.10 -12.82 -7.40
CA LYS A 164 13.35 -12.13 -7.04
C LYS A 164 13.31 -11.59 -5.61
N LYS A 165 14.49 -11.34 -5.04
CA LYS A 165 14.67 -10.61 -3.77
C LYS A 165 15.84 -9.63 -3.79
N ASP A 166 16.46 -9.43 -4.96
CA ASP A 166 17.49 -8.43 -5.14
C ASP A 166 16.93 -7.02 -4.99
N PHE A 167 17.77 -6.07 -4.65
CA PHE A 167 17.41 -4.69 -4.40
C PHE A 167 18.43 -3.77 -5.05
N TRP A 168 17.94 -2.75 -5.75
CA TRP A 168 18.74 -1.85 -6.56
C TRP A 168 18.39 -0.41 -6.27
N GLN A 169 19.39 0.46 -6.20
CA GLN A 169 19.25 1.90 -6.09
C GLN A 169 19.53 2.56 -7.42
N TYR A 170 18.66 3.48 -7.81
CA TYR A 170 18.87 4.40 -8.91
C TYR A 170 19.22 5.78 -8.39
N ASP A 171 20.29 6.37 -8.92
CA ASP A 171 20.69 7.75 -8.66
C ASP A 171 20.35 8.62 -9.88
N PRO A 172 19.31 9.48 -9.80
CA PRO A 172 18.92 10.36 -10.89
C PRO A 172 19.98 11.37 -11.33
N LEU A 173 20.88 11.75 -10.42
CA LEU A 173 21.91 12.74 -10.71
C LEU A 173 23.03 12.18 -11.62
N THR A 174 23.32 10.92 -11.48
CA THR A 174 24.37 10.23 -12.26
C THR A 174 23.82 9.31 -13.33
N ASP A 175 22.50 9.09 -13.36
CA ASP A 175 21.83 8.14 -14.25
C ASP A 175 22.42 6.71 -14.14
N THR A 176 22.61 6.24 -12.89
CA THR A 176 23.26 4.95 -12.65
C THR A 176 22.49 4.08 -11.66
N TRP A 177 22.57 2.78 -11.86
CA TRP A 177 22.05 1.76 -10.95
C TRP A 177 23.16 1.14 -10.12
N THR A 178 22.89 0.92 -8.84
CA THR A 178 23.79 0.26 -7.89
C THR A 178 23.05 -0.84 -7.16
N VAL A 179 23.62 -2.05 -7.11
CA VAL A 179 23.06 -3.13 -6.32
C VAL A 179 23.17 -2.82 -4.83
N LYS A 180 22.14 -3.12 -4.09
CA LYS A 180 22.07 -2.97 -2.62
C LYS A 180 21.85 -4.32 -1.94
N PRO A 181 22.14 -4.44 -0.64
CA PRO A 181 21.84 -5.66 0.08
C PRO A 181 20.39 -6.11 -0.10
N SER A 182 20.21 -7.40 -0.34
CA SER A 182 18.88 -8.00 -0.38
C SER A 182 18.30 -8.14 1.03
N PHE A 183 16.98 -8.02 1.19
CA PHE A 183 16.35 -8.31 2.47
C PHE A 183 16.43 -9.79 2.84
N GLY A 184 16.25 -10.10 4.14
CA GLY A 184 16.40 -11.47 4.66
C GLY A 184 15.28 -12.43 4.29
N GLY A 185 14.11 -11.91 3.88
CA GLY A 185 12.94 -12.71 3.56
C GLY A 185 13.00 -13.48 2.24
N ASN A 186 11.90 -14.11 1.90
CA ASN A 186 11.77 -14.89 0.68
C ASN A 186 11.68 -14.00 -0.58
N LYS A 187 12.17 -14.53 -1.70
CA LYS A 187 11.92 -13.94 -3.02
C LYS A 187 10.42 -13.90 -3.30
N ARG A 188 9.94 -12.82 -3.95
CA ARG A 188 8.50 -12.60 -4.15
C ARG A 188 8.17 -11.72 -5.34
N LEU A 189 6.90 -11.75 -5.76
CA LEU A 189 6.29 -10.87 -6.75
C LEU A 189 4.97 -10.32 -6.21
N GLY A 190 4.49 -9.22 -6.79
CA GLY A 190 3.24 -8.59 -6.38
C GLY A 190 3.23 -8.11 -4.92
N ALA A 191 4.41 -7.84 -4.36
CA ALA A 191 4.60 -7.25 -3.06
C ALA A 191 4.08 -5.80 -3.00
N SER A 192 3.96 -5.27 -1.80
CA SER A 192 3.71 -3.85 -1.54
C SER A 192 4.95 -3.21 -0.95
N ALA A 193 5.17 -1.94 -1.28
CA ALA A 193 6.24 -1.14 -0.68
C ALA A 193 5.81 0.31 -0.57
N PHE A 194 6.34 1.00 0.43
CA PHE A 194 6.21 2.44 0.61
C PHE A 194 7.40 2.99 1.39
N ALA A 195 7.61 4.29 1.35
CA ALA A 195 8.60 4.98 2.16
C ALA A 195 7.92 5.88 3.21
N ILE A 196 8.35 5.78 4.46
CA ILE A 196 7.92 6.66 5.54
C ILE A 196 9.16 7.37 6.09
N GLY A 197 9.20 8.70 5.95
CA GLY A 197 10.42 9.44 6.23
C GLY A 197 11.58 8.99 5.36
N ASN A 198 12.68 8.59 5.97
CA ASN A 198 13.89 8.13 5.28
C ASN A 198 14.03 6.60 5.25
N VAL A 199 12.97 5.86 5.54
CA VAL A 199 12.97 4.39 5.64
C VAL A 199 12.01 3.81 4.62
N GLY A 200 12.46 2.82 3.85
CA GLY A 200 11.63 2.04 2.94
C GLY A 200 11.07 0.80 3.63
N TYR A 201 9.82 0.47 3.36
CA TYR A 201 9.15 -0.73 3.88
C TYR A 201 8.76 -1.63 2.73
N LEU A 202 8.97 -2.94 2.89
CA LEU A 202 8.64 -3.99 1.92
C LEU A 202 7.93 -5.12 2.64
N MET A 203 6.78 -5.53 2.12
CA MET A 203 5.92 -6.54 2.72
C MET A 203 5.04 -7.23 1.68
N LEU A 204 4.33 -8.26 2.10
CA LEU A 204 3.30 -8.91 1.29
C LEU A 204 3.87 -9.56 0.02
N GLY A 205 2.99 -9.83 -0.96
CA GLY A 205 3.35 -10.54 -2.18
C GLY A 205 3.30 -12.04 -2.04
N SER A 206 3.75 -12.74 -3.05
CA SER A 206 3.74 -14.21 -3.04
C SER A 206 4.98 -14.81 -3.66
N ASN A 207 5.28 -16.04 -3.26
CA ASN A 207 6.29 -16.90 -3.84
C ASN A 207 5.69 -18.29 -4.11
N ASN A 208 5.67 -18.70 -5.37
CA ASN A 208 5.09 -19.97 -5.79
C ASN A 208 3.66 -20.22 -5.25
N GLY A 209 2.84 -19.15 -5.21
CA GLY A 209 1.45 -19.24 -4.75
C GLY A 209 1.26 -19.15 -3.22
N THR A 210 2.33 -19.11 -2.43
CA THR A 210 2.27 -18.86 -0.99
C THR A 210 2.39 -17.35 -0.74
N TYR A 211 1.46 -16.78 0.03
CA TYR A 211 1.52 -15.39 0.45
C TYR A 211 2.56 -15.22 1.55
N GLU A 212 3.40 -14.20 1.39
CA GLU A 212 4.44 -13.89 2.37
C GLU A 212 3.86 -13.10 3.54
N THR A 213 4.32 -13.41 4.74
CA THR A 213 3.81 -12.85 6.00
C THR A 213 4.80 -11.93 6.69
N ASP A 214 6.05 -11.93 6.24
CA ASP A 214 7.12 -11.10 6.80
C ASP A 214 7.04 -9.66 6.29
N MET A 215 7.52 -8.74 7.10
CA MET A 215 7.68 -7.33 6.80
C MET A 215 9.11 -6.89 7.10
N TRP A 216 9.67 -6.06 6.23
CA TRP A 216 11.03 -5.58 6.31
C TRP A 216 11.12 -4.08 6.10
N SER A 217 12.02 -3.42 6.82
CA SER A 217 12.38 -2.02 6.55
C SER A 217 13.84 -1.91 6.12
N TYR A 218 14.12 -0.95 5.23
CA TYR A 218 15.44 -0.63 4.72
C TYR A 218 15.83 0.80 5.09
N ASP A 219 16.96 0.95 5.76
CA ASP A 219 17.57 2.24 6.05
C ASP A 219 18.74 2.49 5.07
N PRO A 220 18.64 3.44 4.13
CA PRO A 220 19.68 3.72 3.17
C PRO A 220 20.94 4.36 3.77
N ALA A 221 20.88 4.93 4.98
CA ALA A 221 22.04 5.50 5.64
C ALA A 221 23.00 4.44 6.17
N THR A 222 22.46 3.31 6.62
CA THR A 222 23.23 2.17 7.13
C THR A 222 23.32 1.00 6.11
N GLU A 223 22.51 1.04 5.07
CA GLU A 223 22.30 -0.04 4.11
C GLU A 223 21.82 -1.36 4.75
N LEU A 224 21.15 -1.28 5.90
CA LEU A 224 20.63 -2.44 6.62
C LEU A 224 19.15 -2.66 6.42
N TRP A 225 18.78 -3.94 6.39
CA TRP A 225 17.41 -4.39 6.50
C TRP A 225 17.09 -4.84 7.92
N THR A 226 15.95 -4.42 8.43
CA THR A 226 15.41 -4.85 9.74
C THR A 226 14.10 -5.59 9.51
N GLN A 227 13.99 -6.80 10.06
CA GLN A 227 12.73 -7.52 10.08
C GLN A 227 11.83 -6.94 11.16
N HIS A 228 10.58 -6.72 10.81
CA HIS A 228 9.48 -6.37 11.70
C HIS A 228 8.72 -7.63 12.13
N ARG A 229 7.71 -7.44 12.95
CA ARG A 229 6.85 -8.54 13.38
C ARG A 229 6.16 -9.19 12.20
N ASP A 230 6.06 -10.50 12.21
CA ASP A 230 5.32 -11.25 11.21
C ASP A 230 3.82 -10.92 11.29
N LEU A 231 3.16 -10.91 10.14
CA LEU A 231 1.74 -10.57 10.00
C LEU A 231 0.80 -11.71 10.44
N VAL A 232 1.34 -12.87 10.76
CA VAL A 232 0.62 -14.02 11.32
C VAL A 232 1.29 -14.48 12.60
N LEU A 233 0.50 -15.03 13.52
CA LEU A 233 1.02 -15.63 14.74
C LEU A 233 1.79 -16.91 14.43
N HIS A 234 2.92 -17.05 15.11
CA HIS A 234 3.59 -18.33 15.27
C HIS A 234 3.25 -18.89 16.67
N ASP A 235 3.10 -20.21 16.77
CA ASP A 235 2.67 -20.92 18.00
C ASP A 235 3.60 -20.67 19.20
N ASP A 236 4.79 -20.13 18.96
CA ASP A 236 5.84 -19.90 19.96
C ASP A 236 5.84 -18.46 20.54
N ASP A 237 4.91 -17.59 20.11
CA ASP A 237 4.83 -16.19 20.57
C ASP A 237 3.94 -16.06 21.81
N ASP A 238 4.54 -15.90 22.97
CA ASP A 238 3.83 -15.62 24.24
C ASP A 238 3.02 -14.32 24.20
N ASP A 239 3.39 -13.36 23.34
CA ASP A 239 2.69 -12.09 23.07
C ASP A 239 1.57 -12.23 22.01
N ALA A 240 1.28 -13.45 21.59
CA ALA A 240 0.43 -13.82 20.45
C ALA A 240 -1.01 -13.30 20.54
N LYS A 241 -1.52 -12.93 21.70
CA LYS A 241 -2.92 -12.53 21.89
C LYS A 241 -3.25 -11.17 21.27
N ASP A 242 -2.24 -10.30 21.09
CA ASP A 242 -2.44 -8.92 20.65
C ASP A 242 -2.07 -8.69 19.17
N TYR A 243 -1.55 -9.70 18.43
CA TYR A 243 -0.92 -9.53 17.11
C TYR A 243 -1.38 -10.55 16.06
N ASN A 244 -2.65 -10.79 15.90
CA ASN A 244 -3.09 -11.62 14.78
C ASN A 244 -3.51 -10.78 13.58
N PHE A 245 -2.58 -10.48 12.69
CA PHE A 245 -2.83 -9.79 11.44
C PHE A 245 -2.95 -10.76 10.24
N SER A 246 -3.39 -11.97 10.47
CA SER A 246 -3.50 -13.03 9.45
C SER A 246 -4.39 -12.65 8.24
N ALA A 247 -5.21 -11.61 8.38
CA ALA A 247 -6.01 -11.05 7.29
C ALA A 247 -5.24 -10.05 6.40
N VAL A 248 -4.00 -9.65 6.78
CA VAL A 248 -3.19 -8.70 6.00
C VAL A 248 -2.47 -9.34 4.81
N PRO A 249 -1.87 -10.56 4.90
CA PRO A 249 -1.11 -11.17 3.80
C PRO A 249 -1.91 -11.28 2.50
N ARG A 250 -1.38 -10.70 1.43
CA ARG A 250 -1.99 -10.60 0.10
C ARG A 250 -0.96 -10.26 -0.95
N GLN A 251 -1.37 -10.18 -2.20
CA GLN A 251 -0.54 -9.65 -3.28
C GLN A 251 -1.34 -8.63 -4.11
N ASN A 252 -0.61 -7.81 -4.90
CA ASN A 252 -1.19 -6.85 -5.84
C ASN A 252 -2.19 -5.88 -5.19
N ALA A 253 -1.94 -5.48 -3.96
CA ALA A 253 -2.70 -4.48 -3.25
C ALA A 253 -2.24 -3.06 -3.65
N ALA A 254 -3.14 -2.10 -3.55
CA ALA A 254 -2.79 -0.68 -3.55
C ALA A 254 -2.10 -0.34 -2.22
N SER A 255 -1.00 0.41 -2.28
CA SER A 255 -0.30 0.87 -1.07
C SER A 255 0.03 2.36 -1.17
N PHE A 256 -0.05 3.07 -0.05
CA PHE A 256 0.20 4.51 0.00
C PHE A 256 0.56 4.95 1.42
N VAL A 257 1.00 6.20 1.56
CA VAL A 257 1.37 6.80 2.85
C VAL A 257 0.53 8.05 3.09
N VAL A 258 -0.02 8.18 4.30
CA VAL A 258 -0.72 9.38 4.79
C VAL A 258 -0.33 9.62 6.24
N GLY A 259 0.01 10.85 6.60
CA GLY A 259 0.29 11.23 7.99
C GLY A 259 1.42 10.44 8.66
N GLY A 260 2.41 9.96 7.88
CA GLY A 260 3.52 9.15 8.39
C GLY A 260 3.16 7.71 8.72
N LYS A 261 2.02 7.22 8.25
CA LYS A 261 1.57 5.84 8.36
C LYS A 261 1.45 5.22 6.97
N GLY A 262 1.71 3.91 6.88
CA GLY A 262 1.55 3.14 5.64
C GLY A 262 0.17 2.50 5.55
N TYR A 263 -0.40 2.45 4.36
CA TYR A 263 -1.71 1.84 4.11
C TYR A 263 -1.64 0.80 3.02
N VAL A 264 -2.46 -0.23 3.17
CA VAL A 264 -2.66 -1.28 2.16
C VAL A 264 -4.16 -1.49 2.00
N ALA A 265 -4.66 -1.38 0.77
CA ALA A 265 -6.08 -1.54 0.46
C ALA A 265 -6.29 -2.50 -0.71
N GLY A 266 -7.33 -3.31 -0.63
CA GLY A 266 -7.63 -4.30 -1.66
C GLY A 266 -6.55 -5.37 -1.82
N GLY A 267 -6.26 -5.76 -3.05
CA GLY A 267 -5.36 -6.88 -3.36
C GLY A 267 -6.10 -8.20 -3.45
N THR A 268 -5.34 -9.29 -3.51
CA THR A 268 -5.93 -10.63 -3.60
C THR A 268 -5.28 -11.61 -2.62
N ASN A 269 -6.14 -12.40 -1.97
CA ASN A 269 -5.79 -13.57 -1.19
C ASN A 269 -6.95 -14.57 -1.37
N SER A 270 -6.80 -15.53 -2.29
CA SER A 270 -7.87 -16.46 -2.68
C SER A 270 -9.15 -15.80 -3.25
N GLY A 271 -9.11 -14.48 -3.49
CA GLY A 271 -10.19 -13.64 -4.02
C GLY A 271 -9.81 -12.19 -3.88
N ASN A 272 -10.54 -11.28 -4.54
CA ASN A 272 -10.31 -9.85 -4.39
C ASN A 272 -10.81 -9.37 -3.02
N LEU A 273 -10.04 -8.50 -2.41
CA LEU A 273 -10.27 -7.97 -1.06
C LEU A 273 -10.79 -6.53 -1.12
N SER A 274 -11.59 -6.15 -0.10
CA SER A 274 -11.98 -4.77 0.19
C SER A 274 -11.25 -4.22 1.42
N SER A 275 -10.70 -5.08 2.27
CA SER A 275 -10.11 -4.66 3.54
C SER A 275 -8.97 -3.67 3.36
N CYS A 276 -8.96 -2.65 4.24
CA CYS A 276 -7.93 -1.62 4.33
C CYS A 276 -7.23 -1.70 5.68
N TRP A 277 -5.91 -1.61 5.67
CA TRP A 277 -5.06 -1.72 6.84
C TRP A 277 -4.09 -0.57 6.92
N GLU A 278 -3.88 -0.06 8.13
CA GLU A 278 -2.92 0.98 8.49
C GLU A 278 -1.75 0.37 9.25
N TYR A 279 -0.53 0.68 8.85
CA TYR A 279 0.68 0.37 9.58
C TYR A 279 1.24 1.61 10.27
N ASN A 280 1.47 1.51 11.58
CA ASN A 280 2.10 2.57 12.35
C ASN A 280 3.56 2.19 12.68
N PRO A 281 4.56 2.84 12.06
CA PRO A 281 5.97 2.50 12.27
C PRO A 281 6.47 2.82 13.68
N ALA A 282 5.80 3.70 14.44
CA ALA A 282 6.22 4.03 15.80
C ALA A 282 5.89 2.92 16.81
N THR A 283 4.89 2.10 16.52
CA THR A 283 4.45 0.99 17.39
C THR A 283 4.70 -0.39 16.78
N ASP A 284 5.06 -0.45 15.50
CA ASP A 284 5.19 -1.68 14.72
C ASP A 284 3.88 -2.51 14.70
N ILE A 285 2.73 -1.82 14.58
CA ILE A 285 1.40 -2.42 14.65
C ILE A 285 0.59 -2.09 13.40
N TRP A 286 -0.15 -3.09 12.91
CA TRP A 286 -1.20 -2.94 11.93
C TRP A 286 -2.54 -2.73 12.63
N ALA A 287 -3.39 -1.87 12.08
CA ALA A 287 -4.77 -1.67 12.51
C ALA A 287 -5.71 -1.72 11.31
N GLN A 288 -6.82 -2.40 11.45
CA GLN A 288 -7.84 -2.38 10.42
C GLN A 288 -8.49 -0.99 10.36
N LYS A 289 -8.71 -0.52 9.16
CA LYS A 289 -9.50 0.69 8.85
C LYS A 289 -10.82 0.27 8.22
N THR A 290 -11.74 1.21 8.07
CA THR A 290 -12.97 0.96 7.31
C THR A 290 -12.63 0.33 5.97
N ASP A 291 -13.31 -0.75 5.64
CA ASP A 291 -13.13 -1.46 4.39
C ASP A 291 -13.34 -0.50 3.20
N PHE A 292 -12.58 -0.73 2.15
CA PHE A 292 -12.73 0.01 0.91
C PHE A 292 -14.17 -0.11 0.38
N GLU A 293 -14.87 1.01 0.29
CA GLU A 293 -16.31 1.06 -0.06
C GLU A 293 -16.57 0.89 -1.57
N GLY A 294 -15.54 1.01 -2.39
CA GLY A 294 -15.63 0.66 -3.80
C GLY A 294 -15.66 -0.85 -4.03
N THR A 295 -15.75 -1.25 -5.28
CA THR A 295 -15.68 -2.67 -5.65
C THR A 295 -14.36 -3.29 -5.21
N ALA A 296 -14.40 -4.43 -4.49
CA ALA A 296 -13.22 -5.20 -4.09
C ALA A 296 -12.32 -5.48 -5.31
N ARG A 297 -11.02 -5.20 -5.20
CA ARG A 297 -10.13 -5.17 -6.36
C ARG A 297 -8.70 -5.53 -6.05
N ALA A 298 -7.99 -6.02 -7.06
CA ALA A 298 -6.55 -6.16 -7.09
C ALA A 298 -5.96 -5.34 -8.26
N TYR A 299 -4.62 -5.18 -8.28
CA TYR A 299 -3.92 -4.46 -9.35
C TYR A 299 -4.39 -3.01 -9.54
N ALA A 300 -4.91 -2.41 -8.50
CA ALA A 300 -5.19 -0.98 -8.42
C ALA A 300 -3.91 -0.19 -8.15
N VAL A 301 -3.94 1.11 -8.40
CA VAL A 301 -2.91 2.03 -7.93
C VAL A 301 -3.35 2.68 -6.62
N GLY A 302 -2.37 2.99 -5.75
CA GLY A 302 -2.61 3.68 -4.48
C GLY A 302 -1.61 4.81 -4.29
N PHE A 303 -2.09 6.00 -3.93
CA PHE A 303 -1.23 7.17 -3.71
C PHE A 303 -1.74 8.04 -2.56
N GLY A 304 -0.81 8.71 -1.88
CA GLY A 304 -1.12 9.69 -0.84
C GLY A 304 -0.92 11.12 -1.34
N LEU A 305 -1.88 12.01 -1.09
CA LEU A 305 -1.78 13.45 -1.37
C LEU A 305 -2.33 14.25 -0.19
N GLY A 306 -1.46 15.04 0.45
CA GLY A 306 -1.80 15.77 1.66
C GLY A 306 -2.18 14.83 2.81
N ASP A 307 -3.38 15.01 3.35
CA ASP A 307 -3.95 14.21 4.43
C ASP A 307 -4.91 13.10 3.93
N ARG A 308 -4.85 12.76 2.66
CA ARG A 308 -5.73 11.78 2.01
C ARG A 308 -4.96 10.67 1.32
N GLY A 309 -5.53 9.44 1.42
CA GLY A 309 -5.15 8.32 0.58
C GLY A 309 -6.09 8.19 -0.61
N TYR A 310 -5.60 7.62 -1.69
CA TYR A 310 -6.38 7.37 -2.90
C TYR A 310 -6.16 5.97 -3.41
N VAL A 311 -7.23 5.36 -3.93
CA VAL A 311 -7.19 4.10 -4.68
C VAL A 311 -7.94 4.31 -5.99
N ALA A 312 -7.31 3.95 -7.09
CA ALA A 312 -7.90 4.10 -8.42
C ALA A 312 -7.68 2.87 -9.28
N LEU A 313 -8.55 2.66 -10.25
CA LEU A 313 -8.42 1.60 -11.25
C LEU A 313 -8.47 0.19 -10.64
N GLY A 314 -7.94 -0.80 -11.35
CA GLY A 314 -7.83 -2.17 -10.84
C GLY A 314 -8.76 -3.15 -11.53
N LEU A 315 -8.81 -4.36 -10.97
CA LEU A 315 -9.50 -5.51 -11.55
C LEU A 315 -10.38 -6.20 -10.52
N ASN A 316 -11.64 -6.47 -10.89
CA ASN A 316 -12.50 -7.40 -10.17
C ASN A 316 -12.98 -8.49 -11.14
N GLY A 317 -12.56 -9.73 -10.90
CA GLY A 317 -12.80 -10.83 -11.83
C GLY A 317 -12.24 -10.51 -13.22
N THR A 318 -13.10 -10.23 -14.18
CA THR A 318 -12.71 -9.80 -15.55
C THR A 318 -12.97 -8.32 -15.82
N THR A 319 -13.59 -7.60 -14.87
CA THR A 319 -13.98 -6.19 -15.02
C THR A 319 -12.83 -5.29 -14.61
N ARG A 320 -12.37 -4.42 -15.54
CA ARG A 320 -11.44 -3.32 -15.26
C ARG A 320 -12.24 -2.12 -14.79
N LEU A 321 -11.64 -1.38 -13.88
CA LEU A 321 -12.29 -0.26 -13.20
C LEU A 321 -11.61 1.05 -13.61
N ASP A 322 -12.37 2.14 -13.60
CA ASP A 322 -11.94 3.50 -13.92
C ASP A 322 -12.33 4.50 -12.82
N ASP A 323 -12.89 4.01 -11.71
CA ASP A 323 -13.24 4.84 -10.57
C ASP A 323 -12.01 5.24 -9.76
N THR A 324 -12.13 6.36 -9.06
CA THR A 324 -11.16 6.85 -8.08
C THR A 324 -11.86 7.08 -6.76
N TRP A 325 -11.25 6.62 -5.68
CA TRP A 325 -11.74 6.74 -4.31
C TRP A 325 -10.71 7.44 -3.44
N GLN A 326 -11.21 8.25 -2.52
CA GLN A 326 -10.41 8.99 -1.54
C GLN A 326 -10.70 8.44 -0.14
N LEU A 327 -9.64 8.19 0.64
CA LEU A 327 -9.71 7.83 2.04
C LEU A 327 -9.37 9.04 2.92
N ALA A 328 -10.22 9.33 3.91
CA ALA A 328 -9.92 10.17 5.05
C ALA A 328 -9.65 9.26 6.26
N PRO A 329 -8.39 8.92 6.59
CA PRO A 329 -8.09 7.82 7.51
C PRO A 329 -8.50 8.04 8.97
N ASP A 330 -8.63 9.31 9.38
CA ASP A 330 -8.96 9.69 10.76
C ASP A 330 -10.42 10.17 10.91
N LYS A 331 -11.27 9.90 9.93
CA LYS A 331 -12.70 10.21 9.96
C LYS A 331 -13.51 8.94 10.19
N GLU A 332 -14.62 9.06 10.89
CA GLU A 332 -15.64 8.01 10.93
C GLU A 332 -16.30 7.87 9.55
N SER A 333 -16.72 6.65 9.19
CA SER A 333 -17.53 6.43 7.98
C SER A 333 -18.90 7.10 8.17
N GLU A 334 -19.37 7.78 7.13
CA GLU A 334 -20.69 8.43 7.11
C GLU A 334 -21.82 7.42 6.90
#